data_3393060dc4c24206e582b7ccfbad57c8
#
_entry.id   3393060dc4c24206e582b7ccfbad57c8
#
_cell.length_a   1.000
_cell.length_b   1.000
_cell.length_c   1.000
_cell.angle_alpha   90.00
_cell.angle_beta   90.00
_cell.angle_gamma   90.00
#
_symmetry.space_group_name_H-M   'P 1'
#
loop_
_entity.id
_entity.type
_entity.pdbx_description
1 polymer ?
#
loop_
_entity_poly.entity_id
_entity_poly.type
_entity_poly.pdbx_seq_one_letter_code
_entity_poly.pdbx_strand_id
1 'polypeptide(L)'
;MPLGANRIWAALLFLLPVAALQAIDQPFHDAPASAKAQNNPFEGQQAAADAGKTVYARNCLACHGKTGQGTGNVPSLVEGKLKGVTPGEIFWFVTKGSKENGMPSWAALPEEKRWQVVTYVEALAAGKANAAGPSSAPQEEVSGMKVKGAAPKAPFTDFRYEKPGATRKITVKDLPQPYASDSAQNGAQVVARPENAWPLAPAGFKVELFATGLDNPRWLRTAPNGDIFLAESDSGRIRVFRGMTADGKPEQTAIFASGLSKPYGIAFYPPGPDPQWVYVGNTNEVVRFPYHNGDLKASGSSEHIADLPNGGGHWTRAVDFSQDGKKMFVAVGSASNDDDTDTHPGEKDRADILACDSSNCQLQVYAYGIRNAGGGIAVNPQTGELWCSVNERDALGDNLVPDYITHVQEGGFYGWPWWYMGAHQDPRQQGKHPELKDKAIVPDVLLQPHNASLELTFYGADKFPAEYKGDIFASEHGSWNKAVRVGYEVIRVPLHQTGHATGEYQDFLTGFVLPDGHVWGRPVGVAVAPDGSLLVSDDGSNSIWRVSYTGK
;
A
#
# COMPACT_ATOMS: atom_id res chain seq x y z
N MET A 1 -58.03 -67.16 11.90
CA MET A 1 -58.52 -66.77 13.23
C MET A 1 -57.34 -66.80 14.21
N PRO A 2 -57.11 -65.83 15.07
CA PRO A 2 -57.69 -64.49 15.24
C PRO A 2 -56.63 -63.38 15.17
N LEU A 3 -57.04 -62.19 14.83
CA LEU A 3 -57.13 -60.91 15.57
C LEU A 3 -55.82 -60.47 16.28
N GLY A 4 -55.07 -59.53 15.91
CA GLY A 4 -55.36 -58.11 15.67
C GLY A 4 -55.05 -57.32 16.94
N ALA A 5 -53.96 -56.59 17.05
CA ALA A 5 -53.85 -55.49 18.02
C ALA A 5 -52.95 -54.38 17.43
N ASN A 6 -53.62 -53.35 16.93
CA ASN A 6 -53.06 -52.05 16.60
C ASN A 6 -52.49 -51.41 17.86
N ARG A 7 -51.19 -51.08 17.90
CA ARG A 7 -50.62 -50.11 18.82
C ARG A 7 -50.32 -48.83 18.12
N ILE A 8 -51.17 -47.83 18.41
CA ILE A 8 -51.02 -46.43 18.03
C ILE A 8 -49.91 -45.87 18.90
N TRP A 9 -48.78 -45.49 18.33
CA TRP A 9 -47.75 -44.68 18.99
C TRP A 9 -48.08 -43.21 18.75
N ALA A 10 -48.54 -42.53 19.81
CA ALA A 10 -48.66 -41.08 19.83
C ALA A 10 -47.24 -40.45 19.86
N ALA A 11 -46.87 -39.80 18.76
CA ALA A 11 -45.66 -38.96 18.74
C ALA A 11 -45.98 -37.65 19.46
N LEU A 12 -45.46 -37.47 20.66
CA LEU A 12 -45.37 -36.18 21.33
C LEU A 12 -44.32 -35.32 20.58
N LEU A 13 -44.80 -34.36 19.78
CA LEU A 13 -43.94 -33.26 19.31
C LEU A 13 -43.64 -32.34 20.50
N PHE A 14 -42.41 -32.40 21.01
CA PHE A 14 -41.85 -31.35 21.84
C PHE A 14 -41.55 -30.16 20.91
N LEU A 15 -42.40 -29.17 20.92
CA LEU A 15 -42.13 -27.82 20.44
C LEU A 15 -41.14 -27.17 21.43
N LEU A 16 -39.86 -27.29 21.14
CA LEU A 16 -38.85 -26.41 21.74
C LEU A 16 -39.10 -25.01 21.15
N PRO A 17 -39.17 -23.95 21.98
CA PRO A 17 -39.19 -22.60 21.44
C PRO A 17 -37.83 -22.36 20.77
N VAL A 18 -37.84 -22.11 19.47
CA VAL A 18 -36.74 -21.50 18.77
C VAL A 18 -36.60 -20.11 19.39
N ALA A 19 -35.74 -20.00 20.40
CA ALA A 19 -35.22 -18.71 20.79
C ALA A 19 -34.50 -18.16 19.54
N ALA A 20 -35.14 -17.20 18.87
CA ALA A 20 -34.47 -16.39 17.89
C ALA A 20 -33.23 -15.80 18.57
N LEU A 21 -32.04 -16.27 18.17
CA LEU A 21 -30.81 -15.52 18.41
C LEU A 21 -31.03 -14.18 17.70
N GLN A 22 -31.49 -13.19 18.46
CA GLN A 22 -31.34 -11.80 18.07
C GLN A 22 -29.84 -11.59 18.02
N ALA A 23 -29.28 -11.44 16.83
CA ALA A 23 -27.93 -10.97 16.64
C ALA A 23 -27.77 -9.74 17.51
N ILE A 24 -26.79 -9.78 18.41
CA ILE A 24 -26.43 -8.67 19.26
C ILE A 24 -25.72 -7.66 18.37
N ASP A 25 -26.54 -6.81 17.74
CA ASP A 25 -26.09 -5.72 16.89
C ASP A 25 -26.05 -4.45 17.75
N GLN A 26 -25.02 -4.36 18.64
CA GLN A 26 -24.86 -3.20 19.51
C GLN A 26 -23.37 -2.80 19.68
N PRO A 27 -22.78 -2.18 18.65
CA PRO A 27 -21.37 -1.75 18.72
C PRO A 27 -21.14 -0.49 19.56
N PHE A 28 -22.18 0.20 20.08
CA PHE A 28 -22.06 1.52 20.69
C PHE A 28 -22.29 1.58 22.22
N HIS A 29 -22.41 0.45 22.93
CA HIS A 29 -22.75 0.45 24.35
C HIS A 29 -21.58 0.63 25.33
N ASP A 30 -20.33 0.61 24.88
CA ASP A 30 -19.15 0.69 25.75
C ASP A 30 -18.75 2.12 26.14
N ALA A 31 -19.44 3.11 25.61
CA ALA A 31 -19.17 4.51 25.98
C ALA A 31 -19.61 4.78 27.43
N PRO A 32 -18.74 5.39 28.28
CA PRO A 32 -19.08 5.68 29.67
C PRO A 32 -20.23 6.68 29.78
N ALA A 33 -20.97 6.66 30.90
CA ALA A 33 -22.11 7.54 31.13
C ALA A 33 -21.76 9.05 31.00
N SER A 34 -20.52 9.42 31.34
CA SER A 34 -20.02 10.79 31.14
C SER A 34 -19.89 11.19 29.67
N ALA A 35 -19.60 10.26 28.79
CA ALA A 35 -19.59 10.52 27.36
C ALA A 35 -21.01 10.65 26.80
N LYS A 36 -21.92 9.80 27.23
CA LYS A 36 -23.33 9.83 26.83
C LYS A 36 -24.02 11.17 27.16
N ALA A 37 -23.57 11.83 28.22
CA ALA A 37 -24.12 13.13 28.68
C ALA A 37 -23.56 14.35 27.90
N GLN A 38 -22.60 14.13 26.98
CA GLN A 38 -22.05 15.24 26.20
C GLN A 38 -22.97 15.59 25.03
N ASN A 39 -23.25 16.88 24.88
CA ASN A 39 -24.01 17.43 23.76
C ASN A 39 -23.07 17.85 22.64
N ASN A 40 -23.54 17.74 21.40
CA ASN A 40 -22.80 18.23 20.24
C ASN A 40 -22.86 19.78 20.22
N PRO A 41 -21.71 20.49 20.35
CA PRO A 41 -21.69 21.95 20.33
C PRO A 41 -22.06 22.55 18.96
N PHE A 42 -22.12 21.72 17.92
CA PHE A 42 -22.44 22.12 16.55
C PHE A 42 -23.78 21.53 16.06
N GLU A 43 -24.63 21.08 16.98
CA GLU A 43 -25.92 20.50 16.61
C GLU A 43 -26.74 21.43 15.70
N GLY A 44 -27.22 20.92 14.58
CA GLY A 44 -28.03 21.65 13.59
C GLY A 44 -27.27 22.69 12.75
N GLN A 45 -25.98 22.85 12.93
CA GLN A 45 -25.16 23.79 12.14
C GLN A 45 -24.71 23.18 10.81
N GLN A 46 -25.28 23.62 9.68
CA GLN A 46 -24.94 23.12 8.35
C GLN A 46 -23.45 23.32 8.01
N ALA A 47 -22.88 24.48 8.34
CA ALA A 47 -21.46 24.75 8.11
C ALA A 47 -20.53 23.76 8.85
N ALA A 48 -20.90 23.34 10.05
CA ALA A 48 -20.16 22.32 10.79
C ALA A 48 -20.33 20.92 10.16
N ALA A 49 -21.51 20.60 9.67
CA ALA A 49 -21.74 19.35 8.93
C ALA A 49 -20.93 19.32 7.62
N ASP A 50 -20.82 20.43 6.89
CA ASP A 50 -20.02 20.52 5.65
C ASP A 50 -18.52 20.40 5.96
N ALA A 51 -18.03 21.05 7.02
CA ALA A 51 -16.66 20.85 7.49
C ALA A 51 -16.42 19.40 7.96
N GLY A 52 -17.38 18.81 8.66
CA GLY A 52 -17.37 17.41 9.09
C GLY A 52 -17.36 16.41 7.94
N LYS A 53 -18.08 16.70 6.86
CA LYS A 53 -18.03 15.92 5.61
C LYS A 53 -16.60 15.81 5.06
N THR A 54 -15.84 16.90 5.12
CA THR A 54 -14.44 16.91 4.70
C THR A 54 -13.57 16.04 5.62
N VAL A 55 -13.79 16.11 6.94
CA VAL A 55 -13.08 15.25 7.91
C VAL A 55 -13.44 13.78 7.69
N TYR A 56 -14.71 13.48 7.48
CA TYR A 56 -15.19 12.12 7.21
C TYR A 56 -14.59 11.55 5.93
N ALA A 57 -14.59 12.32 4.85
CA ALA A 57 -14.02 11.90 3.56
C ALA A 57 -12.55 11.53 3.66
N ARG A 58 -11.80 12.19 4.55
CA ARG A 58 -10.37 11.96 4.74
C ARG A 58 -10.05 10.77 5.66
N ASN A 59 -10.85 10.58 6.71
CA ASN A 59 -10.46 9.72 7.83
C ASN A 59 -11.39 8.53 8.05
N CYS A 60 -12.62 8.57 7.54
CA CYS A 60 -13.67 7.61 7.88
C CYS A 60 -14.21 6.86 6.66
N LEU A 61 -14.16 7.50 5.48
CA LEU A 61 -14.77 7.03 4.24
C LEU A 61 -14.25 5.65 3.80
N ALA A 62 -12.94 5.39 3.99
CA ALA A 62 -12.30 4.15 3.56
C ALA A 62 -12.93 2.91 4.24
N CYS A 63 -13.35 3.06 5.51
CA CYS A 63 -13.96 1.99 6.29
C CYS A 63 -15.48 2.06 6.27
N HIS A 64 -16.05 3.25 6.47
CA HIS A 64 -17.50 3.42 6.63
C HIS A 64 -18.26 3.67 5.31
N GLY A 65 -17.55 3.79 4.17
CA GLY A 65 -18.15 4.03 2.86
C GLY A 65 -18.63 5.48 2.65
N LYS A 66 -18.88 5.84 1.38
CA LYS A 66 -19.28 7.23 0.99
C LYS A 66 -20.60 7.67 1.62
N THR A 67 -21.49 6.76 1.88
CA THR A 67 -22.84 6.98 2.39
C THR A 67 -23.03 6.41 3.79
N GLY A 68 -21.96 5.98 4.45
CA GLY A 68 -21.99 5.48 5.82
C GLY A 68 -22.54 4.06 5.97
N GLN A 69 -22.66 3.27 4.90
CA GLN A 69 -23.21 1.91 4.96
C GLN A 69 -22.25 0.89 5.58
N GLY A 70 -20.98 1.26 5.80
CA GLY A 70 -19.94 0.34 6.22
C GLY A 70 -19.40 -0.51 5.06
N THR A 71 -18.37 -1.29 5.33
CA THR A 71 -17.77 -2.24 4.39
C THR A 71 -17.32 -3.49 5.14
N GLY A 72 -17.71 -4.67 4.68
CA GLY A 72 -17.35 -5.93 5.34
C GLY A 72 -17.83 -5.99 6.80
N ASN A 73 -16.90 -6.06 7.76
CA ASN A 73 -17.21 -6.11 9.20
C ASN A 73 -17.38 -4.72 9.84
N VAL A 74 -17.20 -3.63 9.08
CA VAL A 74 -17.37 -2.27 9.60
C VAL A 74 -18.86 -1.93 9.68
N PRO A 75 -19.38 -1.53 10.85
CA PRO A 75 -20.80 -1.29 11.01
C PRO A 75 -21.30 -0.10 10.18
N SER A 76 -22.54 -0.21 9.68
CA SER A 76 -23.27 0.89 9.07
C SER A 76 -23.50 2.02 10.08
N LEU A 77 -23.34 3.25 9.65
CA LEU A 77 -23.66 4.48 10.40
C LEU A 77 -25.04 5.04 10.02
N VAL A 78 -25.74 4.37 9.11
CA VAL A 78 -27.04 4.77 8.58
C VAL A 78 -28.08 3.65 8.78
N GLU A 79 -29.23 3.73 8.14
CA GLU A 79 -30.28 2.70 8.20
C GLU A 79 -30.82 2.43 9.62
N GLY A 80 -30.84 3.47 10.45
CA GLY A 80 -31.33 3.38 11.82
C GLY A 80 -30.34 2.75 12.82
N LYS A 81 -29.11 2.42 12.41
CA LYS A 81 -28.07 1.82 13.27
C LYS A 81 -27.60 2.76 14.39
N LEU A 82 -27.70 4.06 14.20
CA LEU A 82 -27.42 5.06 15.24
C LEU A 82 -28.65 5.47 16.04
N LYS A 83 -29.77 4.77 15.92
CA LYS A 83 -30.98 5.09 16.69
C LYS A 83 -30.75 4.85 18.17
N GLY A 84 -30.89 5.92 18.96
CA GLY A 84 -30.66 5.89 20.40
C GLY A 84 -29.21 6.08 20.84
N VAL A 85 -28.27 6.22 19.91
CA VAL A 85 -26.88 6.58 20.18
C VAL A 85 -26.79 8.09 20.33
N THR A 86 -26.18 8.56 21.42
CA THR A 86 -26.03 10.01 21.67
C THR A 86 -24.82 10.59 20.88
N PRO A 87 -24.82 11.90 20.57
CA PRO A 87 -23.67 12.56 19.94
C PRO A 87 -22.38 12.35 20.71
N GLY A 88 -22.46 12.36 22.05
CA GLY A 88 -21.31 12.14 22.92
C GLY A 88 -20.75 10.72 22.85
N GLU A 89 -21.59 9.71 22.62
CA GLU A 89 -21.12 8.34 22.37
C GLU A 89 -20.33 8.26 21.05
N ILE A 90 -20.87 8.85 19.97
CA ILE A 90 -20.18 8.91 18.68
C ILE A 90 -18.84 9.66 18.85
N PHE A 91 -18.82 10.79 19.56
CA PHE A 91 -17.61 11.55 19.84
C PHE A 91 -16.57 10.75 20.63
N TRP A 92 -17.04 9.95 21.59
CA TRP A 92 -16.16 9.08 22.39
C TRP A 92 -15.50 8.01 21.50
N PHE A 93 -16.27 7.33 20.63
CA PHE A 93 -15.72 6.35 19.70
C PHE A 93 -14.77 6.99 18.67
N VAL A 94 -15.11 8.15 18.13
CA VAL A 94 -14.19 8.91 17.27
C VAL A 94 -12.89 9.23 18.03
N THR A 95 -12.99 9.59 19.31
CA THR A 95 -11.81 9.96 20.11
C THR A 95 -10.97 8.75 20.50
N LYS A 96 -11.59 7.67 20.99
CA LYS A 96 -10.89 6.51 21.57
C LYS A 96 -10.62 5.40 20.56
N GLY A 97 -11.42 5.34 19.50
CA GLY A 97 -11.46 4.19 18.61
C GLY A 97 -12.15 2.99 19.26
N SER A 98 -12.12 1.88 18.54
CA SER A 98 -12.53 0.55 18.99
C SER A 98 -11.53 -0.45 18.45
N LYS A 99 -10.43 -0.66 19.18
CA LYS A 99 -9.31 -1.49 18.71
C LYS A 99 -9.74 -2.92 18.40
N GLU A 100 -10.64 -3.45 19.20
CA GLU A 100 -11.18 -4.82 19.04
C GLU A 100 -11.95 -4.98 17.73
N ASN A 101 -12.55 -3.87 17.22
CA ASN A 101 -13.31 -3.82 15.99
C ASN A 101 -12.55 -3.13 14.83
N GLY A 102 -11.24 -2.88 14.99
CA GLY A 102 -10.39 -2.31 13.96
C GLY A 102 -10.56 -0.79 13.73
N MET A 103 -11.31 -0.08 14.57
CA MET A 103 -11.47 1.36 14.47
C MET A 103 -10.33 2.09 15.19
N PRO A 104 -9.48 2.88 14.51
CA PRO A 104 -8.39 3.62 15.15
C PRO A 104 -8.91 4.78 16.02
N SER A 105 -8.08 5.22 16.96
CA SER A 105 -8.33 6.46 17.73
C SER A 105 -8.04 7.69 16.87
N TRP A 106 -8.95 8.66 16.89
CA TRP A 106 -8.79 9.96 16.25
C TRP A 106 -8.55 11.09 17.25
N ALA A 107 -8.02 10.79 18.44
CA ALA A 107 -7.70 11.76 19.48
C ALA A 107 -6.71 12.84 19.00
N ALA A 108 -5.88 12.55 18.01
CA ALA A 108 -4.95 13.51 17.39
C ALA A 108 -5.65 14.62 16.58
N LEU A 109 -6.89 14.40 16.14
CA LEU A 109 -7.68 15.46 15.51
C LEU A 109 -8.07 16.51 16.56
N PRO A 110 -8.04 17.81 16.24
CA PRO A 110 -8.57 18.86 17.10
C PRO A 110 -10.00 18.53 17.55
N GLU A 111 -10.35 18.88 18.78
CA GLU A 111 -11.66 18.58 19.35
C GLU A 111 -12.80 19.10 18.47
N GLU A 112 -12.65 20.32 17.97
CA GLU A 112 -13.58 20.93 17.02
C GLU A 112 -13.80 20.03 15.78
N LYS A 113 -12.74 19.49 15.20
CA LYS A 113 -12.82 18.60 14.02
C LYS A 113 -13.51 17.29 14.33
N ARG A 114 -13.30 16.73 15.50
CA ARG A 114 -14.01 15.54 15.96
C ARG A 114 -15.51 15.79 16.13
N TRP A 115 -15.90 16.93 16.69
CA TRP A 115 -17.30 17.31 16.78
C TRP A 115 -17.93 17.63 15.42
N GLN A 116 -17.20 18.27 14.50
CA GLN A 116 -17.66 18.50 13.14
C GLN A 116 -17.96 17.18 12.40
N VAL A 117 -17.10 16.16 12.53
CA VAL A 117 -17.38 14.85 11.92
C VAL A 117 -18.58 14.16 12.59
N VAL A 118 -18.76 14.29 13.89
CA VAL A 118 -19.98 13.81 14.58
C VAL A 118 -21.23 14.48 13.98
N THR A 119 -21.22 15.80 13.81
CA THR A 119 -22.34 16.56 13.20
C THR A 119 -22.66 16.05 11.79
N TYR A 120 -21.64 15.73 10.98
CA TYR A 120 -21.85 15.16 9.66
C TYR A 120 -22.43 13.74 9.72
N VAL A 121 -21.92 12.88 10.60
CA VAL A 121 -22.41 11.50 10.80
C VAL A 121 -23.88 11.52 11.24
N GLU A 122 -24.28 12.41 12.14
CA GLU A 122 -25.68 12.58 12.55
C GLU A 122 -26.57 13.03 11.38
N ALA A 123 -26.09 13.99 10.58
CA ALA A 123 -26.81 14.46 9.40
C ALA A 123 -26.92 13.35 8.33
N LEU A 124 -25.89 12.54 8.17
CA LEU A 124 -25.87 11.39 7.25
C LEU A 124 -26.85 10.32 7.71
N ALA A 125 -26.84 9.98 9.00
CA ALA A 125 -27.78 9.01 9.60
C ALA A 125 -29.25 9.46 9.52
N ALA A 126 -29.48 10.77 9.56
CA ALA A 126 -30.81 11.38 9.42
C ALA A 126 -31.28 11.53 7.95
N GLY A 127 -30.44 11.12 6.98
CA GLY A 127 -30.71 11.31 5.53
C GLY A 127 -30.70 12.78 5.09
N LYS A 128 -30.13 13.67 5.88
CA LYS A 128 -30.05 15.13 5.62
C LYS A 128 -28.73 15.55 4.97
N ALA A 129 -27.73 14.69 4.95
CA ALA A 129 -26.44 14.95 4.32
C ALA A 129 -26.28 14.18 3.02
N ASN A 130 -25.72 14.83 2.02
CA ASN A 130 -25.30 14.16 0.78
C ASN A 130 -24.06 13.29 1.04
N ALA A 131 -23.97 12.17 0.29
CA ALA A 131 -22.81 11.29 0.34
C ALA A 131 -21.48 12.05 0.30
N ALA A 132 -20.52 11.63 1.10
CA ALA A 132 -19.15 12.12 1.00
C ALA A 132 -18.57 11.57 -0.31
N GLY A 133 -18.52 12.41 -1.33
CA GLY A 133 -17.75 12.12 -2.55
C GLY A 133 -16.26 12.48 -2.33
N PRO A 134 -15.35 12.07 -3.22
CA PRO A 134 -14.06 12.73 -3.27
C PRO A 134 -14.33 14.21 -3.36
N SER A 135 -13.70 14.97 -2.46
CA SER A 135 -13.96 16.40 -2.27
C SER A 135 -13.74 17.15 -3.59
N SER A 136 -14.83 17.45 -4.30
CA SER A 136 -14.86 18.59 -5.22
C SER A 136 -15.15 19.83 -4.39
N ALA A 137 -14.16 20.30 -3.64
CA ALA A 137 -14.17 21.67 -3.19
C ALA A 137 -14.11 22.59 -4.43
N PRO A 138 -14.85 23.71 -4.47
CA PRO A 138 -14.61 24.71 -5.49
C PRO A 138 -13.12 25.03 -5.48
N GLN A 139 -12.50 25.04 -6.63
CA GLN A 139 -11.15 25.57 -6.81
C GLN A 139 -11.21 27.08 -6.51
N GLU A 140 -11.03 27.46 -5.24
CA GLU A 140 -10.39 28.73 -4.98
C GLU A 140 -8.98 28.59 -5.56
N GLU A 141 -8.65 29.45 -6.50
CA GLU A 141 -7.28 29.65 -6.95
C GLU A 141 -6.40 29.84 -5.72
N VAL A 142 -5.72 28.77 -5.28
CA VAL A 142 -4.73 28.84 -4.21
C VAL A 142 -3.49 29.46 -4.82
N SER A 143 -3.59 30.79 -5.03
CA SER A 143 -2.49 31.62 -5.41
C SER A 143 -1.42 31.56 -4.32
N GLY A 144 -0.37 30.79 -4.53
CA GLY A 144 0.94 31.04 -3.95
C GLY A 144 1.24 30.60 -2.53
N MET A 145 0.46 29.74 -1.88
CA MET A 145 0.78 29.24 -0.56
C MET A 145 1.87 28.16 -0.64
N LYS A 146 3.12 28.59 -0.51
CA LYS A 146 4.27 27.65 -0.42
C LYS A 146 4.29 27.00 0.96
N VAL A 147 4.53 25.69 1.01
CA VAL A 147 4.80 24.97 2.26
C VAL A 147 5.96 25.67 2.98
N LYS A 148 5.70 26.10 4.22
CA LYS A 148 6.69 26.76 5.07
C LYS A 148 7.60 25.69 5.69
N GLY A 149 8.87 26.02 5.85
CA GLY A 149 9.87 25.19 6.50
C GLY A 149 11.26 25.57 6.02
N ALA A 150 12.26 25.36 6.85
CA ALA A 150 13.67 25.51 6.45
C ALA A 150 13.99 24.55 5.29
N ALA A 151 15.02 24.86 4.53
CA ALA A 151 15.57 23.92 3.57
C ALA A 151 16.10 22.68 4.31
N PRO A 152 15.87 21.46 3.77
CA PRO A 152 16.41 20.25 4.38
C PRO A 152 17.94 20.28 4.37
N LYS A 153 18.53 19.66 5.38
CA LYS A 153 20.00 19.52 5.47
C LYS A 153 20.43 18.27 4.71
N ALA A 154 21.31 18.43 3.74
CA ALA A 154 21.87 17.29 3.02
C ALA A 154 22.45 16.22 3.99
N PRO A 155 22.32 14.90 3.67
CA PRO A 155 21.79 14.34 2.43
C PRO A 155 20.27 14.21 2.35
N PHE A 156 19.53 14.63 3.40
CA PHE A 156 18.07 14.59 3.41
C PHE A 156 17.47 15.66 2.48
N THR A 157 16.27 15.34 1.96
CA THR A 157 15.53 16.22 1.05
C THR A 157 14.04 16.22 1.38
N ASP A 158 13.27 17.01 0.62
CA ASP A 158 11.82 16.99 0.57
C ASP A 158 11.34 17.36 -0.84
N PHE A 159 10.02 17.18 -1.12
CA PHE A 159 9.44 17.36 -2.45
C PHE A 159 9.75 18.71 -3.13
N ARG A 160 10.08 19.76 -2.36
CA ARG A 160 10.43 21.09 -2.89
C ARG A 160 11.80 21.10 -3.58
N TYR A 161 12.66 20.12 -3.26
CA TYR A 161 14.04 19.99 -3.74
C TYR A 161 14.28 18.68 -4.51
N GLU A 162 13.26 17.84 -4.68
CA GLU A 162 13.29 16.71 -5.60
C GLU A 162 13.26 17.22 -7.03
N LYS A 163 14.25 16.79 -7.83
CA LYS A 163 14.41 17.26 -9.21
C LYS A 163 14.91 16.11 -10.08
N PRO A 164 14.31 15.89 -11.27
CA PRO A 164 14.81 14.88 -12.19
C PRO A 164 16.31 15.05 -12.47
N GLY A 165 17.06 13.96 -12.30
CA GLY A 165 18.50 13.90 -12.46
C GLY A 165 19.32 14.25 -11.22
N ALA A 166 18.71 14.66 -10.11
CA ALA A 166 19.46 14.93 -8.88
C ALA A 166 19.91 13.62 -8.23
N THR A 167 21.20 13.45 -8.07
CA THR A 167 21.79 12.27 -7.41
C THR A 167 21.90 12.47 -5.90
N ARG A 168 21.59 11.44 -5.14
CA ARG A 168 21.60 11.42 -3.68
C ARG A 168 22.32 10.20 -3.15
N LYS A 169 22.89 10.33 -1.94
CA LYS A 169 23.50 9.24 -1.21
C LYS A 169 23.34 9.48 0.28
N ILE A 170 22.69 8.56 0.95
CA ILE A 170 22.58 8.53 2.41
C ILE A 170 23.46 7.38 2.91
N THR A 171 24.19 7.61 3.95
CA THR A 171 25.04 6.61 4.60
C THR A 171 24.66 6.46 6.07
N VAL A 172 25.07 5.37 6.69
CA VAL A 172 24.85 5.14 8.12
C VAL A 172 25.38 6.28 9.00
N LYS A 173 26.42 7.00 8.52
CA LYS A 173 27.03 8.13 9.26
C LYS A 173 26.16 9.39 9.25
N ASP A 174 25.23 9.49 8.33
CA ASP A 174 24.33 10.64 8.20
C ASP A 174 23.11 10.53 9.11
N LEU A 175 22.87 9.34 9.67
CA LEU A 175 21.66 9.06 10.44
C LEU A 175 21.65 9.85 11.76
N PRO A 176 20.55 10.57 12.06
CA PRO A 176 20.41 11.24 13.34
C PRO A 176 20.19 10.23 14.48
N GLN A 177 20.30 10.69 15.71
CA GLN A 177 19.86 9.91 16.86
C GLN A 177 18.32 9.77 16.84
N PRO A 178 17.78 8.66 17.34
CA PRO A 178 16.33 8.52 17.54
C PRO A 178 15.76 9.74 18.29
N TYR A 179 14.60 10.20 17.83
CA TYR A 179 13.88 11.35 18.39
C TYR A 179 14.62 12.70 18.29
N ALA A 180 15.58 12.82 17.36
CA ALA A 180 16.24 14.11 17.07
C ALA A 180 15.29 15.17 16.50
N SER A 181 14.12 14.75 16.01
CA SER A 181 12.97 15.59 15.67
C SER A 181 11.68 14.90 16.09
N ASP A 182 10.60 15.66 16.19
CA ASP A 182 9.28 15.09 16.36
C ASP A 182 8.89 14.24 15.14
N SER A 183 8.08 13.21 15.36
CA SER A 183 7.49 12.42 14.30
C SER A 183 6.16 13.01 13.88
N ALA A 184 6.12 13.60 12.71
CA ALA A 184 4.92 14.23 12.19
C ALA A 184 3.90 13.18 11.69
N GLN A 185 2.62 13.51 11.80
CA GLN A 185 1.53 12.81 11.11
C GLN A 185 1.00 13.72 10.00
N ASN A 186 1.49 13.52 8.79
CA ASN A 186 1.19 14.36 7.64
C ASN A 186 0.78 13.49 6.43
N GLY A 187 -0.31 12.72 6.62
CA GLY A 187 -0.86 11.85 5.58
C GLY A 187 -1.15 12.60 4.28
N ALA A 188 -1.02 11.93 3.14
CA ALA A 188 -1.26 12.51 1.83
C ALA A 188 -2.68 13.09 1.73
N GLN A 189 -2.78 14.36 1.41
CA GLN A 189 -4.04 15.00 1.04
C GLN A 189 -4.15 14.92 -0.48
N VAL A 190 -4.77 13.82 -0.96
CA VAL A 190 -4.88 13.56 -2.39
C VAL A 190 -5.97 14.44 -2.99
N VAL A 191 -5.62 15.17 -4.04
CA VAL A 191 -6.52 16.04 -4.83
C VAL A 191 -6.59 15.55 -6.27
N ALA A 192 -7.62 15.96 -6.99
CA ALA A 192 -7.68 15.71 -8.43
C ALA A 192 -6.44 16.34 -9.11
N ARG A 193 -5.90 15.66 -10.12
CA ARG A 193 -4.78 16.22 -10.90
C ARG A 193 -5.19 17.55 -11.53
N PRO A 194 -4.48 18.67 -11.25
CA PRO A 194 -4.71 19.91 -11.97
C PRO A 194 -4.51 19.72 -13.48
N GLU A 195 -5.27 20.43 -14.30
CA GLU A 195 -5.28 20.26 -15.76
C GLU A 195 -3.88 20.35 -16.38
N ASN A 196 -3.06 21.28 -15.89
CA ASN A 196 -1.70 21.52 -16.38
C ASN A 196 -0.59 20.82 -15.55
N ALA A 197 -0.95 19.96 -14.56
CA ALA A 197 0.03 19.23 -13.79
C ALA A 197 0.47 17.97 -14.54
N TRP A 198 1.78 17.86 -14.74
CA TRP A 198 2.43 16.71 -15.34
C TRP A 198 3.62 16.28 -14.50
N PRO A 199 3.92 14.98 -14.45
CA PRO A 199 5.17 14.55 -13.85
C PRO A 199 6.36 15.09 -14.65
N LEU A 200 7.44 15.36 -13.96
CA LEU A 200 8.68 15.89 -14.52
C LEU A 200 9.71 14.76 -14.63
N ALA A 201 10.33 14.63 -15.80
CA ALA A 201 11.39 13.67 -16.10
C ALA A 201 12.68 14.38 -16.51
N PRO A 202 13.84 13.71 -16.53
CA PRO A 202 15.10 14.30 -17.00
C PRO A 202 15.02 14.79 -18.45
N ALA A 203 15.93 15.68 -18.84
CA ALA A 203 16.03 16.16 -20.21
C ALA A 203 16.15 15.00 -21.21
N GLY A 204 15.46 15.09 -22.34
CA GLY A 204 15.39 14.04 -23.34
C GLY A 204 14.29 13.00 -23.11
N PHE A 205 13.63 13.04 -21.96
CA PHE A 205 12.48 12.17 -21.69
C PHE A 205 11.15 12.91 -21.91
N LYS A 206 10.15 12.17 -22.34
CA LYS A 206 8.76 12.62 -22.52
C LYS A 206 7.85 11.82 -21.62
N VAL A 207 6.92 12.51 -20.94
CA VAL A 207 5.90 11.87 -20.10
C VAL A 207 4.54 11.97 -20.78
N GLU A 208 3.83 10.87 -20.86
CA GLU A 208 2.51 10.75 -21.50
C GLU A 208 1.57 9.96 -20.62
N LEU A 209 0.26 10.15 -20.79
CA LEU A 209 -0.76 9.30 -20.19
C LEU A 209 -0.95 8.04 -21.03
N PHE A 210 -0.63 6.86 -20.46
CA PHE A 210 -0.88 5.56 -21.07
C PHE A 210 -2.34 5.12 -20.87
N ALA A 211 -2.85 5.18 -19.61
CA ALA A 211 -4.22 4.82 -19.27
C ALA A 211 -4.75 5.68 -18.11
N THR A 212 -6.07 5.85 -18.05
CA THR A 212 -6.79 6.59 -17.00
C THR A 212 -8.08 5.89 -16.61
N GLY A 213 -8.72 6.34 -15.52
CA GLY A 213 -9.99 5.79 -15.07
C GLY A 213 -9.85 4.36 -14.52
N LEU A 214 -8.70 4.07 -13.94
CA LEU A 214 -8.40 2.81 -13.28
C LEU A 214 -8.92 2.82 -11.83
N ASP A 215 -8.92 1.67 -11.19
CA ASP A 215 -9.43 1.53 -9.83
C ASP A 215 -8.33 1.03 -8.89
N ASN A 216 -7.66 1.96 -8.21
CA ASN A 216 -6.50 1.68 -7.36
C ASN A 216 -5.44 0.85 -8.10
N PRO A 217 -4.83 1.38 -9.19
CA PRO A 217 -3.83 0.68 -9.97
C PRO A 217 -2.54 0.51 -9.14
N ARG A 218 -2.08 -0.75 -9.03
CA ARG A 218 -0.93 -1.09 -8.20
C ARG A 218 0.17 -1.71 -9.06
N TRP A 219 0.49 -2.98 -8.85
CA TRP A 219 1.57 -3.70 -9.50
C TRP A 219 1.42 -3.76 -11.03
N LEU A 220 2.50 -3.51 -11.73
CA LEU A 220 2.62 -3.66 -13.18
C LEU A 220 3.56 -4.82 -13.54
N ARG A 221 3.20 -5.62 -14.51
CA ARG A 221 4.09 -6.67 -15.04
C ARG A 221 3.94 -6.80 -16.55
N THR A 222 5.04 -6.72 -17.26
CA THR A 222 5.08 -6.99 -18.71
C THR A 222 5.21 -8.49 -18.94
N ALA A 223 4.29 -9.05 -19.69
CA ALA A 223 4.33 -10.43 -20.16
C ALA A 223 5.38 -10.60 -21.29
N PRO A 224 5.90 -11.81 -21.51
CA PRO A 224 6.89 -12.03 -22.57
C PRO A 224 6.45 -11.67 -23.98
N ASN A 225 5.13 -11.73 -24.27
CA ASN A 225 4.55 -11.27 -25.54
C ASN A 225 4.36 -9.74 -25.64
N GLY A 226 4.67 -9.01 -24.56
CA GLY A 226 4.54 -7.57 -24.49
C GLY A 226 3.22 -7.06 -23.94
N ASP A 227 2.27 -7.90 -23.56
CA ASP A 227 1.07 -7.48 -22.85
C ASP A 227 1.42 -6.93 -21.47
N ILE A 228 0.72 -5.88 -21.03
CA ILE A 228 0.93 -5.26 -19.72
C ILE A 228 -0.18 -5.70 -18.77
N PHE A 229 0.19 -6.40 -17.71
CA PHE A 229 -0.71 -6.82 -16.65
C PHE A 229 -0.69 -5.80 -15.51
N LEU A 230 -1.87 -5.45 -15.00
CA LEU A 230 -2.07 -4.49 -13.91
C LEU A 230 -2.93 -5.12 -12.81
N ALA A 231 -2.47 -5.07 -11.57
CA ALA A 231 -3.32 -5.33 -10.42
C ALA A 231 -4.12 -4.06 -10.06
N GLU A 232 -5.46 -4.17 -10.09
CA GLU A 232 -6.39 -3.19 -9.56
C GLU A 232 -6.93 -3.74 -8.23
N SER A 233 -6.27 -3.34 -7.13
CA SER A 233 -6.43 -4.03 -5.84
C SER A 233 -7.79 -3.83 -5.21
N ASP A 234 -8.38 -2.64 -5.28
CA ASP A 234 -9.67 -2.35 -4.65
C ASP A 234 -10.84 -3.01 -5.38
N SER A 235 -10.76 -3.15 -6.71
CA SER A 235 -11.73 -3.90 -7.50
C SER A 235 -11.48 -5.40 -7.56
N GLY A 236 -10.39 -5.88 -6.95
CA GLY A 236 -10.09 -7.31 -6.87
C GLY A 236 -9.89 -7.97 -8.24
N ARG A 237 -9.19 -7.30 -9.16
CA ARG A 237 -9.04 -7.80 -10.54
C ARG A 237 -7.65 -7.57 -11.11
N ILE A 238 -7.33 -8.36 -12.13
CA ILE A 238 -6.15 -8.18 -12.99
C ILE A 238 -6.64 -7.70 -14.35
N ARG A 239 -6.10 -6.57 -14.79
CA ARG A 239 -6.35 -5.98 -16.10
C ARG A 239 -5.17 -6.25 -17.02
N VAL A 240 -5.44 -6.41 -18.32
CA VAL A 240 -4.41 -6.55 -19.37
C VAL A 240 -4.59 -5.44 -20.39
N PHE A 241 -3.48 -4.84 -20.78
CA PHE A 241 -3.38 -3.92 -21.90
C PHE A 241 -2.52 -4.57 -23.00
N ARG A 242 -2.98 -4.53 -24.22
CA ARG A 242 -2.30 -5.06 -25.40
C ARG A 242 -2.11 -4.00 -26.45
N GLY A 243 -0.95 -4.05 -27.09
CA GLY A 243 -0.58 -3.14 -28.17
C GLY A 243 -0.33 -1.72 -27.67
N MET A 244 0.18 -0.89 -28.56
CA MET A 244 0.40 0.51 -28.29
C MET A 244 0.16 1.31 -29.55
N THR A 245 -0.77 2.25 -29.47
CA THR A 245 -1.05 3.22 -30.55
C THR A 245 0.11 4.19 -30.73
N ALA A 246 0.12 4.91 -31.84
CA ALA A 246 1.16 5.92 -32.11
C ALA A 246 1.22 7.06 -31.07
N ASP A 247 0.11 7.33 -30.38
CA ASP A 247 0.02 8.30 -29.28
C ASP A 247 0.28 7.65 -27.88
N GLY A 248 0.84 6.44 -27.86
CA GLY A 248 1.33 5.79 -26.64
C GLY A 248 0.25 5.24 -25.72
N LYS A 249 -0.95 4.96 -26.23
CA LYS A 249 -2.07 4.38 -25.49
C LYS A 249 -2.25 2.90 -25.83
N PRO A 250 -2.91 2.10 -24.95
CA PRO A 250 -3.22 0.72 -25.28
C PRO A 250 -4.23 0.63 -26.43
N GLU A 251 -4.00 -0.27 -27.37
CA GLU A 251 -4.94 -0.59 -28.47
C GLU A 251 -6.12 -1.41 -27.97
N GLN A 252 -5.88 -2.32 -27.02
CA GLN A 252 -6.90 -3.18 -26.44
C GLN A 252 -6.73 -3.27 -24.94
N THR A 253 -7.87 -3.38 -24.23
CA THR A 253 -7.93 -3.57 -22.77
C THR A 253 -8.91 -4.68 -22.44
N ALA A 254 -8.53 -5.58 -21.53
CA ALA A 254 -9.38 -6.68 -21.05
C ALA A 254 -9.20 -6.90 -19.56
N ILE A 255 -10.14 -7.61 -18.93
CA ILE A 255 -10.02 -8.13 -17.56
C ILE A 255 -9.59 -9.59 -17.65
N PHE A 256 -8.37 -9.88 -17.19
CA PHE A 256 -7.81 -11.22 -17.17
C PHE A 256 -8.48 -12.09 -16.10
N ALA A 257 -8.57 -11.59 -14.88
CA ALA A 257 -9.20 -12.27 -13.74
C ALA A 257 -9.88 -11.26 -12.81
N SER A 258 -10.87 -11.72 -12.04
CA SER A 258 -11.62 -10.92 -11.07
C SER A 258 -12.03 -11.77 -9.87
N GLY A 259 -12.55 -11.12 -8.81
CA GLY A 259 -12.97 -11.81 -7.58
C GLY A 259 -11.79 -12.15 -6.66
N LEU A 260 -10.66 -11.45 -6.82
CA LEU A 260 -9.45 -11.63 -6.02
C LEU A 260 -9.48 -10.80 -4.73
N SER A 261 -8.77 -11.25 -3.70
CA SER A 261 -8.70 -10.58 -2.39
C SER A 261 -7.54 -9.57 -2.37
N LYS A 262 -7.79 -8.34 -2.83
CA LYS A 262 -6.78 -7.28 -2.93
C LYS A 262 -5.50 -7.77 -3.64
N PRO A 263 -5.57 -8.16 -4.92
CA PRO A 263 -4.41 -8.64 -5.66
C PRO A 263 -3.33 -7.56 -5.72
N TYR A 264 -2.06 -7.98 -5.63
CA TYR A 264 -0.93 -7.07 -5.71
C TYR A 264 0.13 -7.62 -6.66
N GLY A 265 1.06 -8.47 -6.20
CA GLY A 265 2.14 -9.02 -7.02
C GLY A 265 1.63 -9.90 -8.16
N ILE A 266 2.25 -9.77 -9.32
CA ILE A 266 1.96 -10.59 -10.52
C ILE A 266 3.29 -11.17 -11.00
N ALA A 267 3.35 -12.49 -11.23
CA ALA A 267 4.51 -13.15 -11.80
C ALA A 267 4.10 -14.20 -12.84
N PHE A 268 4.93 -14.38 -13.86
CA PHE A 268 4.76 -15.41 -14.90
C PHE A 268 5.62 -16.63 -14.60
N TYR A 269 5.06 -17.81 -14.77
CA TYR A 269 5.77 -19.08 -14.52
C TYR A 269 5.53 -20.13 -15.61
N PRO A 270 6.57 -20.91 -16.03
CA PRO A 270 7.97 -20.71 -15.67
C PRO A 270 8.51 -19.36 -16.17
N PRO A 271 9.58 -18.82 -15.57
CA PRO A 271 10.27 -17.65 -16.11
C PRO A 271 10.76 -17.93 -17.54
N GLY A 272 10.69 -16.90 -18.41
CA GLY A 272 11.14 -17.05 -19.79
C GLY A 272 10.05 -16.74 -20.81
N PRO A 273 10.25 -17.10 -22.08
CA PRO A 273 9.40 -16.63 -23.19
C PRO A 273 8.04 -17.33 -23.29
N ASP A 274 7.85 -18.47 -22.62
CA ASP A 274 6.63 -19.30 -22.75
C ASP A 274 6.05 -19.71 -21.38
N PRO A 275 5.57 -18.74 -20.57
CA PRO A 275 4.95 -19.05 -19.29
C PRO A 275 3.61 -19.77 -19.50
N GLN A 276 3.30 -20.66 -18.57
CA GLN A 276 2.07 -21.45 -18.54
C GLN A 276 1.13 -21.02 -17.42
N TRP A 277 1.59 -20.13 -16.53
CA TRP A 277 0.86 -19.68 -15.38
C TRP A 277 1.09 -18.20 -15.12
N VAL A 278 0.02 -17.53 -14.66
CA VAL A 278 0.09 -16.22 -14.01
C VAL A 278 -0.16 -16.44 -12.52
N TYR A 279 0.83 -16.11 -11.69
CA TYR A 279 0.72 -16.10 -10.23
C TYR A 279 0.30 -14.74 -9.75
N VAL A 280 -0.55 -14.71 -8.73
CA VAL A 280 -1.05 -13.48 -8.11
C VAL A 280 -0.92 -13.59 -6.59
N GLY A 281 -0.22 -12.62 -5.99
CA GLY A 281 -0.19 -12.42 -4.54
C GLY A 281 -1.43 -11.65 -4.07
N ASN A 282 -2.37 -12.35 -3.45
CA ASN A 282 -3.48 -11.78 -2.71
C ASN A 282 -3.03 -11.47 -1.27
N THR A 283 -3.79 -10.69 -0.51
CA THR A 283 -3.43 -10.35 0.88
C THR A 283 -3.21 -11.58 1.77
N ASN A 284 -4.00 -12.65 1.57
CA ASN A 284 -4.06 -13.82 2.43
C ASN A 284 -3.56 -15.12 1.79
N GLU A 285 -3.19 -15.09 0.50
CA GLU A 285 -2.81 -16.29 -0.23
C GLU A 285 -2.03 -15.95 -1.50
N VAL A 286 -1.34 -16.93 -2.06
CA VAL A 286 -0.88 -16.93 -3.44
C VAL A 286 -1.79 -17.86 -4.25
N VAL A 287 -2.30 -17.34 -5.36
CA VAL A 287 -3.05 -18.13 -6.36
C VAL A 287 -2.36 -18.09 -7.71
N ARG A 288 -2.66 -19.04 -8.60
CA ARG A 288 -2.23 -19.00 -10.00
C ARG A 288 -3.37 -19.31 -10.94
N PHE A 289 -3.26 -18.84 -12.16
CA PHE A 289 -4.20 -19.10 -13.26
C PHE A 289 -3.48 -19.78 -14.41
N PRO A 290 -4.11 -20.77 -15.09
CA PRO A 290 -3.58 -21.28 -16.37
C PRO A 290 -3.47 -20.12 -17.37
N TYR A 291 -2.35 -20.08 -18.09
CA TYR A 291 -2.04 -19.01 -19.02
C TYR A 291 -1.30 -19.54 -20.24
N HIS A 292 -1.69 -19.09 -21.41
CA HIS A 292 -0.90 -19.19 -22.63
C HIS A 292 -0.49 -17.79 -23.06
N ASN A 293 0.72 -17.66 -23.57
CA ASN A 293 1.26 -16.37 -23.94
C ASN A 293 0.34 -15.66 -24.95
N GLY A 294 -0.27 -14.57 -24.51
CA GLY A 294 -1.28 -13.83 -25.27
C GLY A 294 -2.74 -14.03 -24.83
N ASP A 295 -3.00 -14.78 -23.77
CA ASP A 295 -4.34 -14.87 -23.20
C ASP A 295 -4.76 -13.52 -22.57
N LEU A 296 -5.86 -12.95 -23.05
CA LEU A 296 -6.45 -11.72 -22.48
C LEU A 296 -7.43 -11.99 -21.33
N LYS A 297 -7.74 -13.26 -21.11
CA LYS A 297 -8.62 -13.74 -20.04
C LYS A 297 -8.09 -15.08 -19.56
N ALA A 298 -8.11 -15.31 -18.26
CA ALA A 298 -7.74 -16.60 -17.69
C ALA A 298 -8.59 -17.72 -18.29
N SER A 299 -7.94 -18.80 -18.74
CA SER A 299 -8.57 -19.92 -19.40
C SER A 299 -9.23 -20.90 -18.43
N GLY A 300 -9.00 -20.74 -17.11
CA GLY A 300 -9.56 -21.57 -16.05
C GLY A 300 -9.72 -20.80 -14.73
N SER A 301 -10.23 -21.51 -13.72
CA SER A 301 -10.30 -21.01 -12.35
C SER A 301 -8.91 -20.88 -11.74
N SER A 302 -8.79 -20.03 -10.70
CA SER A 302 -7.54 -19.97 -9.92
C SER A 302 -7.29 -21.26 -9.16
N GLU A 303 -6.01 -21.61 -9.05
CA GLU A 303 -5.52 -22.66 -8.18
C GLU A 303 -4.84 -22.02 -6.95
N HIS A 304 -5.19 -22.48 -5.76
CA HIS A 304 -4.52 -22.09 -4.52
C HIS A 304 -3.12 -22.71 -4.46
N ILE A 305 -2.13 -21.90 -4.05
CA ILE A 305 -0.72 -22.31 -3.95
C ILE A 305 -0.24 -22.32 -2.51
N ALA A 306 -0.48 -21.24 -1.76
CA ALA A 306 -0.04 -21.12 -0.39
C ALA A 306 -0.88 -20.11 0.38
N ASP A 307 -1.14 -20.40 1.66
CA ASP A 307 -1.70 -19.42 2.60
C ASP A 307 -0.63 -18.43 3.04
N LEU A 308 -1.03 -17.19 3.25
CA LEU A 308 -0.16 -16.12 3.73
C LEU A 308 -0.72 -15.50 5.02
N PRO A 309 0.13 -15.03 5.95
CA PRO A 309 -0.31 -14.30 7.11
C PRO A 309 -1.18 -13.12 6.71
N ASN A 310 -2.40 -13.03 7.26
CA ASN A 310 -3.32 -11.95 6.99
C ASN A 310 -3.54 -11.07 8.24
N GLY A 311 -4.25 -9.94 8.08
CA GLY A 311 -4.39 -8.93 9.14
C GLY A 311 -3.17 -8.02 9.25
N GLY A 312 -3.24 -7.05 10.16
CA GLY A 312 -2.18 -6.04 10.33
C GLY A 312 -2.20 -4.94 9.27
N GLY A 313 -1.21 -4.04 9.35
CA GLY A 313 -1.15 -2.84 8.51
C GLY A 313 -0.68 -3.07 7.07
N HIS A 314 0.23 -4.03 6.86
CA HIS A 314 0.83 -4.29 5.56
C HIS A 314 0.14 -5.45 4.84
N TRP A 315 -0.65 -5.12 3.83
CA TRP A 315 -1.52 -6.06 3.12
C TRP A 315 -0.98 -6.49 1.75
N THR A 316 0.02 -5.81 1.20
CA THR A 316 0.60 -6.14 -0.10
C THR A 316 1.44 -7.40 -0.04
N ARG A 317 1.44 -8.17 -1.14
CA ARG A 317 2.20 -9.41 -1.31
C ARG A 317 2.85 -9.42 -2.68
N ALA A 318 4.12 -9.05 -2.74
CA ALA A 318 4.91 -9.18 -3.95
C ALA A 318 5.32 -10.64 -4.15
N VAL A 319 5.30 -11.12 -5.40
CA VAL A 319 5.65 -12.49 -5.77
C VAL A 319 6.61 -12.44 -6.95
N ASP A 320 7.69 -13.22 -6.90
CA ASP A 320 8.58 -13.43 -8.04
C ASP A 320 9.24 -14.81 -7.99
N PHE A 321 9.97 -15.19 -9.03
CA PHE A 321 10.64 -16.50 -9.15
C PHE A 321 12.13 -16.33 -9.39
N SER A 322 12.93 -17.30 -8.88
CA SER A 322 14.34 -17.43 -9.29
C SER A 322 14.44 -17.62 -10.81
N GLN A 323 15.54 -17.20 -11.41
CA GLN A 323 15.73 -17.30 -12.88
C GLN A 323 15.57 -18.73 -13.42
N ASP A 324 15.98 -19.73 -12.64
CA ASP A 324 15.84 -21.15 -13.01
C ASP A 324 14.43 -21.69 -12.71
N GLY A 325 13.53 -20.86 -12.20
CA GLY A 325 12.16 -21.21 -11.87
C GLY A 325 11.97 -22.16 -10.68
N LYS A 326 13.04 -22.52 -9.95
CA LYS A 326 12.93 -23.52 -8.88
C LYS A 326 12.41 -22.96 -7.55
N LYS A 327 12.66 -21.69 -7.27
CA LYS A 327 12.18 -21.01 -6.05
C LYS A 327 11.11 -19.99 -6.41
N MET A 328 10.01 -19.98 -5.66
CA MET A 328 9.06 -18.87 -5.59
C MET A 328 9.40 -18.03 -4.35
N PHE A 329 9.45 -16.73 -4.50
CA PHE A 329 9.63 -15.76 -3.41
C PHE A 329 8.33 -14.99 -3.17
N VAL A 330 8.00 -14.78 -1.89
CA VAL A 330 6.85 -13.98 -1.48
C VAL A 330 7.27 -13.03 -0.36
N ALA A 331 7.09 -11.74 -0.56
CA ALA A 331 7.38 -10.76 0.48
C ALA A 331 6.12 -10.49 1.33
N VAL A 332 6.29 -10.54 2.65
CA VAL A 332 5.22 -10.33 3.64
C VAL A 332 5.66 -9.28 4.65
N GLY A 333 5.04 -8.11 4.61
CA GLY A 333 5.33 -7.03 5.55
C GLY A 333 4.84 -7.33 6.97
N SER A 334 5.39 -6.65 7.98
CA SER A 334 4.99 -6.76 9.39
C SER A 334 3.50 -6.48 9.60
N ALA A 335 2.93 -6.97 10.67
CA ALA A 335 1.57 -6.63 11.08
C ALA A 335 1.51 -5.23 11.71
N SER A 336 2.56 -4.84 12.39
CA SER A 336 2.69 -3.60 13.17
C SER A 336 3.85 -2.72 12.71
N ASN A 337 4.00 -1.57 13.37
CA ASN A 337 5.14 -0.68 13.15
C ASN A 337 6.46 -1.26 13.70
N ASP A 338 6.43 -1.79 14.92
CA ASP A 338 7.65 -2.14 15.66
C ASP A 338 7.41 -3.14 16.82
N ASP A 339 6.36 -3.97 16.75
CA ASP A 339 6.11 -4.98 17.76
C ASP A 339 7.16 -6.11 17.69
N ASP A 340 7.53 -6.58 18.86
CA ASP A 340 8.50 -7.65 19.04
C ASP A 340 7.92 -9.00 18.61
N THR A 341 8.55 -9.64 17.65
CA THR A 341 8.10 -10.93 17.09
C THR A 341 8.05 -12.06 18.11
N ASP A 342 8.87 -11.99 19.17
CA ASP A 342 8.89 -13.02 20.22
C ASP A 342 7.65 -12.96 21.13
N THR A 343 7.09 -11.78 21.29
CA THR A 343 5.97 -11.53 22.21
C THR A 343 4.63 -11.28 21.50
N HIS A 344 4.67 -11.06 20.19
CA HIS A 344 3.48 -10.77 19.38
C HIS A 344 3.27 -11.85 18.28
N PRO A 345 2.48 -12.89 18.56
CA PRO A 345 2.27 -14.01 17.62
C PRO A 345 1.74 -13.58 16.24
N GLY A 346 1.11 -12.41 16.14
CA GLY A 346 0.65 -11.82 14.87
C GLY A 346 1.77 -11.46 13.90
N GLU A 347 3.03 -11.38 14.38
CA GLU A 347 4.21 -11.11 13.56
C GLU A 347 4.88 -12.38 13.02
N LYS A 348 4.38 -13.56 13.35
CA LYS A 348 4.96 -14.81 12.85
C LYS A 348 4.91 -14.86 11.32
N ASP A 349 6.03 -15.26 10.69
CA ASP A 349 6.22 -15.34 9.24
C ASP A 349 5.92 -13.99 8.53
N ARG A 350 6.23 -12.89 9.21
CA ARG A 350 6.07 -11.51 8.75
C ARG A 350 7.36 -10.71 8.92
N ALA A 351 7.42 -9.57 8.25
CA ALA A 351 8.64 -8.78 8.08
C ALA A 351 9.75 -9.64 7.46
N ASP A 352 9.33 -10.51 6.55
CA ASP A 352 10.14 -11.57 5.96
C ASP A 352 9.96 -11.62 4.44
N ILE A 353 10.96 -12.16 3.78
CA ILE A 353 10.79 -12.77 2.48
C ILE A 353 10.70 -14.27 2.70
N LEU A 354 9.59 -14.84 2.29
CA LEU A 354 9.33 -16.27 2.31
C LEU A 354 9.71 -16.89 0.98
N ALA A 355 10.16 -18.13 0.98
CA ALA A 355 10.40 -18.88 -0.24
C ALA A 355 9.93 -20.32 -0.13
N CYS A 356 9.63 -20.92 -1.28
CA CYS A 356 9.36 -22.34 -1.40
C CYS A 356 9.89 -22.91 -2.71
N ASP A 357 9.97 -24.25 -2.81
CA ASP A 357 10.15 -24.94 -4.08
C ASP A 357 8.90 -24.76 -4.94
N SER A 358 9.07 -24.34 -6.20
CA SER A 358 7.96 -24.04 -7.11
C SER A 358 7.13 -25.28 -7.46
N SER A 359 7.69 -26.47 -7.33
CA SER A 359 7.01 -27.74 -7.64
C SER A 359 6.16 -28.26 -6.47
N ASN A 360 6.51 -27.90 -5.23
CA ASN A 360 5.80 -28.31 -4.01
C ASN A 360 5.95 -27.23 -2.93
N CYS A 361 5.12 -26.21 -3.03
CA CYS A 361 5.28 -25.02 -2.19
C CYS A 361 4.96 -25.28 -0.72
N GLN A 362 6.00 -25.27 0.10
CA GLN A 362 5.94 -25.12 1.55
C GLN A 362 6.79 -23.91 1.90
N LEU A 363 6.11 -22.78 2.19
CA LEU A 363 6.78 -21.51 2.48
C LEU A 363 7.64 -21.63 3.74
N GLN A 364 8.88 -21.14 3.64
CA GLN A 364 9.83 -21.00 4.72
C GLN A 364 10.47 -19.62 4.67
N VAL A 365 10.97 -19.14 5.79
CA VAL A 365 11.67 -17.86 5.86
C VAL A 365 12.97 -17.94 5.06
N TYR A 366 13.09 -17.13 4.03
CA TYR A 366 14.28 -16.99 3.19
C TYR A 366 15.23 -15.91 3.73
N ALA A 367 14.66 -14.75 4.14
CA ALA A 367 15.37 -13.66 4.80
C ALA A 367 14.40 -12.97 5.76
N TYR A 368 14.90 -12.41 6.86
CA TYR A 368 14.07 -11.91 7.94
C TYR A 368 14.52 -10.55 8.48
N GLY A 369 13.64 -9.95 9.29
CA GLY A 369 13.87 -8.60 9.81
C GLY A 369 13.77 -7.51 8.75
N ILE A 370 13.02 -7.75 7.68
CA ILE A 370 12.74 -6.86 6.56
C ILE A 370 11.35 -6.29 6.77
N ARG A 371 11.24 -5.15 7.46
CA ARG A 371 9.97 -4.65 7.97
C ARG A 371 8.81 -4.72 6.97
N ASN A 372 8.95 -4.15 5.78
CA ASN A 372 7.91 -4.24 4.75
C ASN A 372 8.50 -4.17 3.34
N ALA A 373 8.83 -5.32 2.78
CA ALA A 373 9.14 -5.50 1.36
C ALA A 373 7.92 -5.97 0.54
N GLY A 374 6.74 -6.01 1.14
CA GLY A 374 5.51 -6.47 0.45
C GLY A 374 5.13 -5.61 -0.75
N GLY A 375 5.71 -4.43 -0.89
CA GLY A 375 5.53 -3.51 -2.01
C GLY A 375 6.45 -3.77 -3.20
N GLY A 376 7.59 -4.46 -3.05
CA GLY A 376 8.50 -4.65 -4.18
C GLY A 376 9.58 -5.70 -3.98
N ILE A 377 9.60 -6.72 -4.84
CA ILE A 377 10.71 -7.64 -5.06
C ILE A 377 10.90 -7.84 -6.55
N ALA A 378 12.15 -8.05 -6.97
CA ALA A 378 12.48 -8.45 -8.33
C ALA A 378 13.79 -9.24 -8.37
N VAL A 379 13.88 -10.23 -9.26
CA VAL A 379 15.12 -10.95 -9.51
C VAL A 379 15.92 -10.22 -10.59
N ASN A 380 17.18 -9.89 -10.26
CA ASN A 380 18.09 -9.25 -11.21
C ASN A 380 18.34 -10.17 -12.41
N PRO A 381 17.99 -9.76 -13.64
CA PRO A 381 18.14 -10.61 -14.82
C PRO A 381 19.59 -10.89 -15.21
N GLN A 382 20.56 -10.14 -14.69
CA GLN A 382 21.99 -10.32 -14.98
C GLN A 382 22.67 -11.23 -13.96
N THR A 383 22.37 -11.07 -12.66
CA THR A 383 23.06 -11.79 -11.56
C THR A 383 22.24 -12.94 -11.00
N GLY A 384 20.91 -12.94 -11.17
CA GLY A 384 20.00 -13.91 -10.54
C GLY A 384 19.70 -13.61 -9.08
N GLU A 385 20.26 -12.56 -8.52
CA GLU A 385 20.02 -12.14 -7.13
C GLU A 385 18.62 -11.56 -6.96
N LEU A 386 17.99 -11.90 -5.84
CA LEU A 386 16.74 -11.27 -5.43
C LEU A 386 17.02 -9.89 -4.84
N TRP A 387 16.26 -8.89 -5.25
CA TRP A 387 16.28 -7.53 -4.71
C TRP A 387 14.93 -7.15 -4.12
N CYS A 388 14.93 -6.28 -3.12
CA CYS A 388 13.70 -5.73 -2.56
C CYS A 388 13.81 -4.23 -2.29
N SER A 389 12.65 -3.57 -2.33
CA SER A 389 12.42 -2.23 -1.79
C SER A 389 11.66 -2.33 -0.46
N VAL A 390 12.04 -1.54 0.52
CA VAL A 390 11.57 -1.71 1.90
C VAL A 390 11.14 -0.38 2.50
N ASN A 391 9.94 -0.42 3.10
CA ASN A 391 9.47 0.65 3.97
C ASN A 391 9.87 0.33 5.41
N GLU A 392 10.68 1.19 6.01
CA GLU A 392 11.12 1.05 7.38
C GLU A 392 10.13 1.64 8.39
N ARG A 393 10.47 1.48 9.69
CA ARG A 393 9.60 1.86 10.78
C ARG A 393 9.45 3.37 10.94
N ASP A 394 8.27 3.77 11.41
CA ASP A 394 7.91 5.14 11.71
C ASP A 394 8.18 5.50 13.18
N ALA A 395 8.00 6.78 13.51
CA ALA A 395 7.98 7.32 14.87
C ALA A 395 9.33 7.38 15.59
N LEU A 396 10.45 7.48 14.88
CA LEU A 396 11.76 7.82 15.43
C LEU A 396 12.25 9.22 15.01
N GLY A 397 11.41 9.99 14.36
CA GLY A 397 11.68 11.34 13.86
C GLY A 397 11.65 11.42 12.34
N ASP A 398 11.64 12.64 11.79
CA ASP A 398 11.48 12.89 10.36
C ASP A 398 12.57 12.27 9.47
N ASN A 399 13.79 12.07 10.01
CA ASN A 399 14.94 11.59 9.24
C ASN A 399 15.46 10.24 9.73
N LEU A 400 14.57 9.42 10.34
CA LEU A 400 14.90 8.07 10.83
C LEU A 400 13.61 7.21 10.89
N VAL A 401 13.60 5.96 10.44
CA VAL A 401 14.66 5.13 9.84
C VAL A 401 14.60 5.28 8.33
N PRO A 402 15.71 5.25 7.59
CA PRO A 402 15.69 5.32 6.13
C PRO A 402 14.97 4.10 5.54
N ASP A 403 14.15 4.32 4.53
CA ASP A 403 13.72 3.27 3.61
C ASP A 403 14.94 2.79 2.80
N TYR A 404 14.85 1.67 2.10
CA TYR A 404 16.01 1.17 1.39
C TYR A 404 15.68 0.24 0.22
N ILE A 405 16.66 0.09 -0.67
CA ILE A 405 16.70 -0.94 -1.72
C ILE A 405 17.95 -1.79 -1.50
N THR A 406 17.81 -3.12 -1.56
CA THR A 406 18.93 -4.03 -1.31
C THR A 406 18.78 -5.37 -2.03
N HIS A 407 19.91 -6.02 -2.34
CA HIS A 407 19.90 -7.44 -2.66
C HIS A 407 19.63 -8.26 -1.40
N VAL A 408 18.93 -9.39 -1.56
CA VAL A 408 18.47 -10.22 -0.45
C VAL A 408 19.34 -11.46 -0.33
N GLN A 409 20.00 -11.60 0.82
CA GLN A 409 20.83 -12.76 1.14
C GLN A 409 20.00 -13.85 1.80
N GLU A 410 20.12 -15.09 1.34
CA GLU A 410 19.48 -16.25 1.98
C GLU A 410 19.98 -16.40 3.42
N GLY A 411 19.07 -16.49 4.40
CA GLY A 411 19.36 -16.48 5.82
C GLY A 411 19.72 -15.09 6.37
N GLY A 412 19.69 -14.04 5.57
CA GLY A 412 20.08 -12.67 5.96
C GLY A 412 19.11 -12.05 6.96
N PHE A 413 19.67 -11.33 7.95
CA PHE A 413 18.92 -10.56 8.94
C PHE A 413 19.09 -9.06 8.65
N TYR A 414 17.99 -8.31 8.49
CA TYR A 414 18.00 -6.89 8.12
C TYR A 414 17.65 -5.95 9.27
N GLY A 415 17.40 -6.50 10.46
CA GLY A 415 17.35 -5.74 11.72
C GLY A 415 15.98 -5.66 12.39
N TRP A 416 14.91 -5.40 11.70
CA TRP A 416 13.59 -5.22 12.30
C TRP A 416 13.15 -6.45 13.13
N PRO A 417 12.51 -6.29 14.29
CA PRO A 417 12.17 -5.04 14.98
C PRO A 417 13.25 -4.54 15.94
N TRP A 418 14.33 -5.30 16.15
CA TRP A 418 15.29 -5.07 17.24
C TRP A 418 16.45 -4.13 16.87
N TRP A 419 16.86 -4.17 15.61
CA TRP A 419 18.00 -3.44 15.06
C TRP A 419 17.60 -2.73 13.77
N TYR A 420 18.39 -1.76 13.30
CA TYR A 420 18.23 -1.11 12.01
C TYR A 420 19.58 -0.63 11.47
N MET A 421 19.74 -0.60 10.18
CA MET A 421 20.93 -0.11 9.48
C MET A 421 22.24 -0.58 10.11
N GLY A 422 22.39 -1.89 10.28
CA GLY A 422 23.51 -2.50 11.00
C GLY A 422 23.32 -2.50 12.51
N ALA A 423 24.31 -2.07 13.25
CA ALA A 423 24.38 -2.21 14.72
C ALA A 423 23.60 -1.13 15.51
N HIS A 424 22.61 -0.46 14.93
CA HIS A 424 21.76 0.49 15.64
C HIS A 424 20.60 -0.25 16.30
N GLN A 425 20.54 -0.22 17.64
CA GLN A 425 19.43 -0.82 18.35
C GLN A 425 18.20 0.09 18.35
N ASP A 426 17.03 -0.48 18.06
CA ASP A 426 15.78 0.25 18.21
C ASP A 426 15.55 0.60 19.69
N PRO A 427 15.28 1.87 20.04
CA PRO A 427 15.15 2.29 21.44
C PRO A 427 14.00 1.61 22.18
N ARG A 428 12.94 1.14 21.49
CA ARG A 428 11.84 0.38 22.11
C ARG A 428 12.21 -1.07 22.40
N GLN A 429 13.23 -1.59 21.74
CA GLN A 429 13.72 -2.97 21.87
C GLN A 429 15.05 -3.04 22.62
N GLN A 430 15.39 -1.99 23.37
CA GLN A 430 16.69 -1.88 24.03
C GLN A 430 16.96 -3.09 24.94
N GLY A 431 18.17 -3.66 24.79
CA GLY A 431 18.66 -4.80 25.54
C GLY A 431 18.17 -6.17 25.04
N LYS A 432 17.27 -6.22 24.05
CA LYS A 432 16.83 -7.46 23.42
C LYS A 432 17.78 -7.87 22.29
N HIS A 433 17.94 -9.16 22.11
CA HIS A 433 18.72 -9.78 21.01
C HIS A 433 20.11 -9.17 20.78
N PRO A 434 20.94 -9.01 21.83
CA PRO A 434 22.30 -8.46 21.66
C PRO A 434 23.18 -9.32 20.72
N GLU A 435 22.87 -10.62 20.60
CA GLU A 435 23.55 -11.56 19.69
C GLU A 435 23.31 -11.30 18.20
N LEU A 436 22.28 -10.50 17.87
CA LEU A 436 21.94 -10.11 16.50
C LEU A 436 22.60 -8.79 16.08
N LYS A 437 23.22 -8.05 16.99
CA LYS A 437 23.82 -6.73 16.73
C LYS A 437 24.72 -6.71 15.51
N ASP A 438 25.65 -7.65 15.45
CA ASP A 438 26.67 -7.71 14.38
C ASP A 438 26.20 -8.56 13.18
N LYS A 439 24.95 -9.04 13.20
CA LYS A 439 24.36 -9.81 12.11
C LYS A 439 23.41 -8.97 11.26
N ALA A 440 22.96 -7.83 11.77
CA ALA A 440 22.06 -6.96 11.03
C ALA A 440 22.79 -6.37 9.81
N ILE A 441 22.29 -6.69 8.62
CA ILE A 441 22.86 -6.25 7.36
C ILE A 441 22.56 -4.77 7.15
N VAL A 442 23.56 -4.01 6.71
CA VAL A 442 23.35 -2.67 6.19
C VAL A 442 22.91 -2.79 4.73
N PRO A 443 21.73 -2.26 4.36
CA PRO A 443 21.25 -2.32 2.99
C PRO A 443 22.16 -1.59 1.98
N ASP A 444 22.08 -1.99 0.70
CA ASP A 444 22.94 -1.43 -0.36
C ASP A 444 22.67 0.05 -0.62
N VAL A 445 21.42 0.48 -0.62
CA VAL A 445 21.01 1.86 -0.92
C VAL A 445 20.02 2.35 0.11
N LEU A 446 20.44 3.32 0.92
CA LEU A 446 19.56 4.00 1.86
C LEU A 446 18.84 5.14 1.15
N LEU A 447 17.51 5.18 1.31
CA LEU A 447 16.62 6.17 0.73
C LEU A 447 16.22 7.23 1.76
N GLN A 448 15.44 8.23 1.34
CA GLN A 448 14.86 9.14 2.31
C GLN A 448 13.97 8.37 3.29
N PRO A 449 14.04 8.65 4.60
CA PRO A 449 13.09 8.09 5.55
C PRO A 449 11.65 8.41 5.17
N HIS A 450 10.79 7.40 5.29
CA HIS A 450 9.35 7.51 5.03
C HIS A 450 8.97 7.69 3.56
N ASN A 451 9.85 7.42 2.60
CA ASN A 451 9.55 7.48 1.16
C ASN A 451 8.42 6.53 0.75
N ALA A 452 8.22 5.44 1.50
CA ALA A 452 7.30 4.37 1.20
C ALA A 452 7.61 3.71 -0.15
N SER A 453 8.84 3.18 -0.29
CA SER A 453 9.32 2.52 -1.50
C SER A 453 8.51 1.26 -1.81
N LEU A 454 8.03 1.12 -3.05
CA LEU A 454 7.14 0.05 -3.51
C LEU A 454 7.77 -0.77 -4.65
N GLU A 455 7.04 -0.97 -5.77
CA GLU A 455 7.53 -1.82 -6.84
C GLU A 455 8.86 -1.32 -7.43
N LEU A 456 9.75 -2.25 -7.69
CA LEU A 456 11.01 -2.03 -8.39
C LEU A 456 11.11 -2.93 -9.64
N THR A 457 11.82 -2.44 -10.65
CA THR A 457 12.10 -3.19 -11.88
C THR A 457 13.50 -2.89 -12.39
N PHE A 458 14.12 -3.87 -13.05
CA PHE A 458 15.40 -3.68 -13.75
C PHE A 458 15.16 -3.22 -15.18
N TYR A 459 15.86 -2.19 -15.61
CA TYR A 459 15.75 -1.67 -16.97
C TYR A 459 16.62 -2.46 -17.93
N GLY A 460 16.01 -3.42 -18.62
CA GLY A 460 16.72 -4.30 -19.57
C GLY A 460 16.65 -3.86 -21.04
N ALA A 461 15.89 -2.79 -21.36
CA ALA A 461 15.70 -2.35 -22.74
C ALA A 461 16.83 -1.40 -23.24
N ASP A 462 16.84 -1.14 -24.55
CA ASP A 462 17.84 -0.30 -25.22
C ASP A 462 17.29 1.08 -25.64
N LYS A 463 16.07 1.45 -25.17
CA LYS A 463 15.42 2.70 -25.56
C LYS A 463 15.98 3.92 -24.82
N PHE A 464 16.29 3.77 -23.53
CA PHE A 464 16.92 4.83 -22.74
C PHE A 464 18.42 4.90 -23.05
N PRO A 465 19.11 6.00 -22.69
CA PRO A 465 20.56 6.08 -22.81
C PRO A 465 21.28 4.88 -22.19
N ALA A 466 22.41 4.51 -22.73
CA ALA A 466 23.12 3.27 -22.36
C ALA A 466 23.47 3.17 -20.86
N GLU A 467 23.65 4.30 -20.19
CA GLU A 467 23.92 4.36 -18.75
C GLU A 467 22.75 3.93 -17.85
N TYR A 468 21.54 3.79 -18.43
CA TYR A 468 20.35 3.31 -17.70
C TYR A 468 20.21 1.78 -17.75
N LYS A 469 20.93 1.13 -18.65
CA LYS A 469 20.76 -0.31 -18.87
C LYS A 469 21.27 -1.12 -17.69
N GLY A 470 20.42 -1.96 -17.16
CA GLY A 470 20.67 -2.79 -15.98
C GLY A 470 20.34 -2.10 -14.65
N ASP A 471 20.05 -0.80 -14.64
CA ASP A 471 19.70 -0.06 -13.42
C ASP A 471 18.30 -0.41 -12.92
N ILE A 472 18.07 -0.15 -11.63
CA ILE A 472 16.76 -0.30 -11.00
C ILE A 472 15.98 1.00 -11.16
N PHE A 473 14.68 0.89 -11.50
CA PHE A 473 13.69 1.91 -11.24
C PHE A 473 12.77 1.45 -10.12
N ALA A 474 12.50 2.33 -9.15
CA ALA A 474 11.60 2.06 -8.05
C ALA A 474 10.64 3.22 -7.82
N SER A 475 9.40 2.91 -7.46
CA SER A 475 8.40 3.91 -7.12
C SER A 475 8.42 4.21 -5.62
N GLU A 476 8.35 5.50 -5.31
CA GLU A 476 8.25 6.03 -3.96
C GLU A 476 6.84 6.60 -3.78
N HIS A 477 6.03 5.92 -2.96
CA HIS A 477 4.60 6.23 -2.79
C HIS A 477 4.36 7.50 -1.99
N GLY A 478 5.37 7.94 -1.24
CA GLY A 478 5.42 9.19 -0.52
C GLY A 478 5.07 9.11 0.96
N SER A 479 5.64 10.03 1.69
CA SER A 479 5.64 10.04 3.16
C SER A 479 4.29 10.39 3.78
N TRP A 480 4.03 9.80 4.93
CA TRP A 480 2.97 10.22 5.86
C TRP A 480 3.52 10.61 7.24
N ASN A 481 4.69 10.08 7.63
CA ASN A 481 5.32 10.29 8.94
C ASN A 481 6.50 11.27 8.83
N LYS A 482 6.30 12.39 8.13
CA LYS A 482 7.31 13.45 7.94
C LYS A 482 6.66 14.82 7.88
N ALA A 483 7.25 15.82 8.53
CA ALA A 483 6.69 17.17 8.62
C ALA A 483 6.56 17.84 7.25
N VAL A 484 7.57 17.75 6.41
CA VAL A 484 7.50 18.14 5.00
C VAL A 484 7.63 16.90 4.14
N ARG A 485 6.68 16.70 3.23
CA ARG A 485 6.59 15.51 2.37
C ARG A 485 7.88 15.21 1.63
N VAL A 486 8.14 13.93 1.41
CA VAL A 486 9.25 13.40 0.62
C VAL A 486 8.77 12.18 -0.16
N GLY A 487 9.45 11.83 -1.23
CA GLY A 487 9.00 10.82 -2.17
C GLY A 487 7.83 11.36 -3.00
N TYR A 488 6.89 10.52 -3.38
CA TYR A 488 5.93 10.79 -4.45
C TYR A 488 6.68 10.96 -5.78
N GLU A 489 7.54 10.00 -6.07
CA GLU A 489 8.42 10.03 -7.24
C GLU A 489 8.74 8.61 -7.73
N VAL A 490 9.40 8.51 -8.85
CA VAL A 490 10.14 7.31 -9.24
C VAL A 490 11.62 7.65 -9.18
N ILE A 491 12.39 6.78 -8.56
CA ILE A 491 13.85 6.90 -8.48
C ILE A 491 14.54 5.91 -9.43
N ARG A 492 15.78 6.22 -9.78
CA ARG A 492 16.72 5.33 -10.44
C ARG A 492 17.84 4.95 -9.46
N VAL A 493 18.17 3.68 -9.35
CA VAL A 493 19.36 3.20 -8.63
C VAL A 493 20.38 2.70 -9.65
N PRO A 494 21.50 3.41 -9.85
CA PRO A 494 22.55 2.99 -10.78
C PRO A 494 23.27 1.73 -10.28
N LEU A 495 23.34 0.70 -11.12
CA LEU A 495 24.14 -0.51 -10.89
C LEU A 495 25.41 -0.53 -11.75
N HIS A 496 25.61 0.48 -12.59
CA HIS A 496 26.79 0.66 -13.43
C HIS A 496 27.21 -0.59 -14.23
N GLN A 497 26.24 -1.35 -14.70
CA GLN A 497 26.43 -2.61 -15.46
C GLN A 497 27.20 -3.71 -14.70
N THR A 498 27.48 -3.52 -13.41
CA THR A 498 28.16 -4.50 -12.56
C THR A 498 27.19 -5.40 -11.80
N GLY A 499 25.91 -5.03 -11.78
CA GLY A 499 24.88 -5.68 -10.96
C GLY A 499 24.90 -5.26 -9.48
N HIS A 500 25.83 -4.38 -9.07
CA HIS A 500 25.99 -3.93 -7.68
C HIS A 500 25.72 -2.44 -7.56
N ALA A 501 24.98 -2.04 -6.52
CA ALA A 501 24.71 -0.63 -6.23
C ALA A 501 25.91 0.05 -5.57
N THR A 502 26.04 1.36 -5.83
CA THR A 502 27.08 2.20 -5.21
C THR A 502 26.61 2.90 -3.93
N GLY A 503 25.35 2.67 -3.54
CA GLY A 503 24.67 3.39 -2.47
C GLY A 503 24.05 4.72 -2.92
N GLU A 504 24.12 5.03 -4.20
CA GLU A 504 23.52 6.23 -4.80
C GLU A 504 22.17 5.90 -5.41
N TYR A 505 21.27 6.89 -5.41
CA TYR A 505 20.05 6.89 -6.20
C TYR A 505 19.81 8.27 -6.81
N GLN A 506 18.95 8.34 -7.81
CA GLN A 506 18.67 9.55 -8.57
C GLN A 506 17.16 9.77 -8.65
N ASP A 507 16.70 10.99 -8.37
CA ASP A 507 15.32 11.39 -8.62
C ASP A 507 15.07 11.27 -10.15
N PHE A 508 14.07 10.50 -10.58
CA PHE A 508 13.83 10.28 -12.01
C PHE A 508 12.51 10.89 -12.49
N LEU A 509 11.39 10.56 -11.85
CA LEU A 509 10.07 11.11 -12.22
C LEU A 509 9.46 11.77 -10.99
N THR A 510 9.36 13.10 -10.98
CA THR A 510 8.95 13.90 -9.82
C THR A 510 7.74 14.78 -10.14
N GLY A 511 7.33 15.64 -9.20
CA GLY A 511 6.33 16.68 -9.45
C GLY A 511 4.89 16.28 -9.11
N PHE A 512 4.67 15.21 -8.38
CA PHE A 512 3.35 14.74 -7.96
C PHE A 512 2.78 15.48 -6.74
N VAL A 513 3.56 16.36 -6.13
CA VAL A 513 3.15 17.21 -5.00
C VAL A 513 3.07 18.67 -5.45
N LEU A 514 1.97 19.33 -5.14
CA LEU A 514 1.76 20.75 -5.44
C LEU A 514 2.54 21.65 -4.47
N PRO A 515 2.81 22.91 -4.83
CA PRO A 515 3.56 23.84 -3.98
C PRO A 515 2.98 24.08 -2.58
N ASP A 516 1.69 23.81 -2.39
CA ASP A 516 0.99 23.88 -1.11
C ASP A 516 1.04 22.59 -0.28
N GLY A 517 1.65 21.52 -0.83
CA GLY A 517 1.78 20.21 -0.20
C GLY A 517 0.62 19.24 -0.46
N HIS A 518 -0.40 19.61 -1.26
CA HIS A 518 -1.39 18.66 -1.73
C HIS A 518 -0.76 17.68 -2.73
N VAL A 519 -1.24 16.45 -2.73
CA VAL A 519 -0.71 15.35 -3.57
C VAL A 519 -1.72 15.05 -4.67
N TRP A 520 -1.31 15.09 -5.93
CA TRP A 520 -2.20 14.74 -7.04
C TRP A 520 -1.86 13.40 -7.69
N GLY A 521 -0.70 12.82 -7.38
CA GLY A 521 -0.28 11.51 -7.86
C GLY A 521 0.58 10.78 -6.83
N ARG A 522 0.54 9.45 -6.84
CA ARG A 522 1.24 8.55 -5.92
C ARG A 522 1.74 7.33 -6.70
N PRO A 523 2.99 7.34 -7.16
CA PRO A 523 3.57 6.20 -7.90
C PRO A 523 3.56 4.91 -7.08
N VAL A 524 3.22 3.78 -7.73
CA VAL A 524 3.14 2.47 -7.09
C VAL A 524 3.90 1.41 -7.85
N GLY A 525 3.49 1.13 -9.09
CA GLY A 525 4.06 0.09 -9.93
C GLY A 525 4.97 0.67 -10.99
N VAL A 526 6.01 -0.07 -11.35
CA VAL A 526 6.95 0.27 -12.43
C VAL A 526 7.22 -0.93 -13.30
N ALA A 527 7.08 -0.79 -14.63
CA ALA A 527 7.38 -1.85 -15.58
C ALA A 527 7.99 -1.29 -16.87
N VAL A 528 8.83 -2.09 -17.53
CA VAL A 528 9.38 -1.74 -18.84
C VAL A 528 8.43 -2.24 -19.92
N ALA A 529 7.92 -1.34 -20.74
CA ALA A 529 7.04 -1.67 -21.87
C ALA A 529 7.83 -2.29 -23.05
N PRO A 530 7.14 -2.98 -23.98
CA PRO A 530 7.81 -3.62 -25.13
C PRO A 530 8.61 -2.66 -26.02
N ASP A 531 8.23 -1.38 -26.08
CA ASP A 531 8.94 -0.35 -26.84
C ASP A 531 10.11 0.27 -26.06
N GLY A 532 10.41 -0.26 -24.86
CA GLY A 532 11.47 0.21 -23.98
C GLY A 532 11.14 1.48 -23.17
N SER A 533 9.90 1.99 -23.22
CA SER A 533 9.45 3.02 -22.28
C SER A 533 9.22 2.45 -20.88
N LEU A 534 9.26 3.31 -19.85
CA LEU A 534 8.88 2.96 -18.50
C LEU A 534 7.40 3.30 -18.30
N LEU A 535 6.63 2.34 -17.76
CA LEU A 535 5.26 2.54 -17.31
C LEU A 535 5.25 2.70 -15.79
N VAL A 536 4.46 3.64 -15.29
CA VAL A 536 4.33 3.94 -13.86
C VAL A 536 2.85 3.98 -13.50
N SER A 537 2.38 3.07 -12.66
CA SER A 537 1.03 3.17 -12.10
C SER A 537 0.97 4.18 -10.96
N ASP A 538 -0.15 4.86 -10.85
CA ASP A 538 -0.37 5.98 -9.93
C ASP A 538 -1.77 5.85 -9.33
N ASP A 539 -1.86 5.46 -8.05
CA ASP A 539 -3.14 5.29 -7.35
C ASP A 539 -3.74 6.60 -6.84
N GLY A 540 -2.95 7.68 -6.82
CA GLY A 540 -3.44 9.01 -6.49
C GLY A 540 -4.30 9.60 -7.61
N SER A 541 -3.88 9.43 -8.87
CA SER A 541 -4.61 9.91 -10.05
C SER A 541 -5.38 8.80 -10.79
N ASN A 542 -5.32 7.55 -10.34
CA ASN A 542 -5.93 6.39 -10.99
C ASN A 542 -5.52 6.24 -12.46
N SER A 543 -4.22 6.38 -12.71
CA SER A 543 -3.64 6.46 -14.05
C SER A 543 -2.41 5.57 -14.20
N ILE A 544 -1.97 5.37 -15.44
CA ILE A 544 -0.64 4.87 -15.76
C ILE A 544 0.06 5.92 -16.61
N TRP A 545 1.26 6.32 -16.19
CA TRP A 545 2.15 7.20 -16.90
C TRP A 545 3.11 6.39 -17.77
N ARG A 546 3.42 6.90 -18.96
CA ARG A 546 4.45 6.37 -19.85
C ARG A 546 5.58 7.37 -19.95
N VAL A 547 6.80 6.93 -19.68
CA VAL A 547 8.01 7.74 -19.80
C VAL A 547 8.86 7.15 -20.91
N SER A 548 9.08 7.92 -21.97
CA SER A 548 9.82 7.49 -23.15
C SER A 548 11.00 8.44 -23.41
N TYR A 549 12.12 7.90 -23.90
CA TYR A 549 13.26 8.72 -24.30
C TYR A 549 13.14 9.15 -25.76
N THR A 550 13.25 10.42 -26.02
CA THR A 550 13.14 11.02 -27.35
C THR A 550 14.46 11.54 -27.89
N GLY A 551 15.48 11.66 -27.04
CA GLY A 551 16.80 12.15 -27.42
C GLY A 551 16.87 13.65 -27.75
N LYS A 552 15.85 14.45 -27.36
CA LYS A 552 15.75 15.88 -27.67
C LYS A 552 15.75 16.72 -26.42
#